data_bc52fc43ad4918512ff4298896fe3922
#
_entry.id   bc52fc43ad4918512ff4298896fe3922
#
_cell.length_a   1.000
_cell.length_b   1.000
_cell.length_c   1.000
_cell.angle_alpha   90.00
_cell.angle_beta   90.00
_cell.angle_gamma   90.00
#
_symmetry.space_group_name_H-M   'P 1'
#
loop_
_entity.id
_entity.type
_entity.pdbx_description
1 polymer ?
#
loop_
_entity_poly.entity_id
_entity_poly.type
_entity_poly.pdbx_seq_one_letter_code
_entity_poly.pdbx_strand_id
1 'polypeptide(L)'
;MHGGCLAALMDAAAVHLGRAPGPRRVDARLTSSVPTETALALRVERAAGGVGLSILQGGHTLTSGSVASLSAAPTAARGWLGGDGPSLPMSDYCLACGAQNPLGLQVALAFDEEGVWARLTPRAPWRTGGDRLHSGLAPVLLDEVAWWLGALVMKQGGLTNRLALSLHEPDTAFDGALVAAGRFAEVAPVDRKRTFWRTESTLSTASGKVLATASIVFRGGVDYSERQMAYFKPRTPAELFRRMFPNHV
;
A
#
# COMPACT_ATOMS: atom_id res chain seq x y z
N MET A 1 12.64 -0.36 -2.12
CA MET A 1 11.70 -0.88 -1.07
C MET A 1 10.31 -0.35 -1.36
N HIS A 2 9.29 -1.15 -1.14
CA HIS A 2 7.86 -0.83 -1.33
C HIS A 2 7.40 0.27 -0.36
N GLY A 3 6.59 1.26 -0.81
CA GLY A 3 6.17 2.39 0.02
C GLY A 3 5.40 1.97 1.27
N GLY A 4 4.50 1.01 1.13
CA GLY A 4 3.77 0.43 2.24
C GLY A 4 4.67 -0.22 3.31
N CYS A 5 5.83 -0.78 2.93
CA CYS A 5 6.78 -1.33 3.91
C CYS A 5 7.38 -0.23 4.80
N LEU A 6 7.65 0.95 4.23
CA LEU A 6 8.18 2.08 5.00
C LEU A 6 7.15 2.63 5.97
N ALA A 7 5.88 2.72 5.54
CA ALA A 7 4.78 3.10 6.42
C ALA A 7 4.56 2.05 7.54
N ALA A 8 4.67 0.76 7.22
CA ALA A 8 4.60 -0.32 8.21
C ALA A 8 5.72 -0.24 9.26
N LEU A 9 6.95 0.08 8.82
CA LEU A 9 8.08 0.28 9.73
C LEU A 9 7.86 1.47 10.67
N MET A 10 7.35 2.59 10.14
CA MET A 10 7.03 3.77 10.95
C MET A 10 5.94 3.45 11.98
N ASP A 11 4.89 2.76 11.55
CA ASP A 11 3.81 2.33 12.44
C ASP A 11 4.32 1.43 13.57
N ALA A 12 5.07 0.38 13.20
CA ALA A 12 5.63 -0.56 14.16
C ALA A 12 6.56 0.15 15.19
N ALA A 13 7.38 1.10 14.75
CA ALA A 13 8.24 1.88 15.65
C ALA A 13 7.43 2.74 16.62
N ALA A 14 6.37 3.41 16.15
CA ALA A 14 5.51 4.21 17.00
C ALA A 14 4.79 3.37 18.05
N VAL A 15 4.28 2.19 17.66
CA VAL A 15 3.63 1.23 18.57
C VAL A 15 4.62 0.70 19.59
N HIS A 16 5.83 0.28 19.15
CA HIS A 16 6.89 -0.20 20.06
C HIS A 16 7.27 0.83 21.13
N LEU A 17 7.24 2.09 20.78
CA LEU A 17 7.51 3.19 21.71
C LEU A 17 6.30 3.58 22.58
N GLY A 18 5.17 2.89 22.45
CA GLY A 18 3.93 3.16 23.19
C GLY A 18 3.32 4.52 22.88
N ARG A 19 3.57 5.08 21.69
CA ARG A 19 3.19 6.46 21.32
C ARG A 19 1.90 6.60 20.54
N ALA A 20 1.36 5.50 20.00
CA ALA A 20 0.14 5.52 19.21
C ALA A 20 -0.66 4.23 19.42
N PRO A 21 -1.19 4.00 20.64
CA PRO A 21 -2.09 2.86 20.88
C PRO A 21 -3.44 3.09 20.17
N GLY A 22 -4.08 2.00 19.75
CA GLY A 22 -5.43 2.04 19.16
C GLY A 22 -5.46 2.64 17.74
N PRO A 23 -6.60 3.21 17.35
CA PRO A 23 -6.79 3.83 16.03
C PRO A 23 -5.79 4.96 15.80
N ARG A 24 -5.15 4.96 14.62
CA ARG A 24 -4.06 5.88 14.34
C ARG A 24 -3.89 6.17 12.86
N ARG A 25 -3.25 7.29 12.58
CA ARG A 25 -2.89 7.74 11.25
C ARG A 25 -1.38 7.70 11.08
N VAL A 26 -0.95 7.18 9.94
CA VAL A 26 0.44 7.19 9.49
C VAL A 26 0.51 8.08 8.25
N ASP A 27 1.28 9.15 8.31
CA ASP A 27 1.59 9.99 7.16
C ASP A 27 3.08 9.80 6.81
N ALA A 28 3.38 9.40 5.59
CA ALA A 28 4.75 9.19 5.11
C ALA A 28 5.00 9.95 3.81
N ARG A 29 6.17 10.60 3.71
CA ARG A 29 6.70 11.23 2.50
C ARG A 29 7.99 10.55 2.10
N LEU A 30 8.01 9.98 0.91
CA LEU A 30 9.14 9.28 0.33
C LEU A 30 9.84 10.23 -0.66
N THR A 31 11.04 10.66 -0.32
CA THR A 31 11.81 11.62 -1.13
C THR A 31 12.80 10.93 -2.04
N SER A 32 13.20 9.71 -1.66
CA SER A 32 14.16 8.90 -2.42
C SER A 32 13.78 7.42 -2.35
N SER A 33 14.27 6.64 -3.31
CA SER A 33 14.16 5.18 -3.21
C SER A 33 14.98 4.68 -2.03
N VAL A 34 14.39 3.77 -1.25
CA VAL A 34 15.10 3.13 -0.14
C VAL A 34 15.70 1.83 -0.64
N PRO A 35 17.03 1.69 -0.66
CA PRO A 35 17.67 0.46 -1.10
C PRO A 35 17.38 -0.68 -0.12
N THR A 36 17.42 -1.90 -0.64
CA THR A 36 17.47 -3.12 0.16
C THR A 36 18.93 -3.47 0.47
N GLU A 37 19.16 -4.26 1.50
CA GLU A 37 20.50 -4.76 1.85
C GLU A 37 21.50 -3.70 2.35
N THR A 38 20.99 -2.57 2.82
CA THR A 38 21.82 -1.52 3.42
C THR A 38 21.33 -1.18 4.82
N ALA A 39 22.28 -0.79 5.69
CA ALA A 39 21.95 -0.31 7.02
C ALA A 39 21.14 0.99 6.94
N LEU A 40 20.01 1.02 7.60
CA LEU A 40 19.15 2.19 7.74
C LEU A 40 19.11 2.61 9.20
N ALA A 41 19.07 3.91 9.45
CA ALA A 41 18.81 4.48 10.76
C ALA A 41 17.37 4.99 10.82
N LEU A 42 16.69 4.72 11.94
CA LEU A 42 15.39 5.29 12.24
C LEU A 42 15.56 6.36 13.30
N ARG A 43 15.27 7.61 12.94
CA ARG A 43 15.19 8.73 13.88
C ARG A 43 13.75 8.91 14.33
N VAL A 44 13.54 9.04 15.61
CA VAL A 44 12.23 9.25 16.23
C VAL A 44 12.26 10.55 17.03
N GLU A 45 11.29 11.41 16.80
CA GLU A 45 11.14 12.70 17.44
C GLU A 45 9.72 12.81 18.04
N ARG A 46 9.62 13.50 19.19
CA ARG A 46 8.30 13.79 19.76
C ARG A 46 7.61 14.85 18.92
N ALA A 47 6.35 14.61 18.58
CA ALA A 47 5.48 15.56 17.91
C ALA A 47 4.19 15.77 18.72
N ALA A 48 3.50 16.87 18.49
CA ALA A 48 2.21 17.12 19.12
C ALA A 48 1.20 16.05 18.71
N GLY A 49 0.71 15.28 19.68
CA GLY A 49 -0.27 14.21 19.46
C GLY A 49 0.26 12.89 18.86
N GLY A 50 1.61 12.73 18.76
CA GLY A 50 2.19 11.51 18.18
C GLY A 50 3.71 11.53 18.15
N VAL A 51 4.27 10.93 17.13
CA VAL A 51 5.72 10.86 16.87
C VAL A 51 6.04 11.25 15.43
N GLY A 52 7.08 12.03 15.23
CA GLY A 52 7.77 12.21 13.95
C GLY A 52 8.80 11.10 13.76
N LEU A 53 8.91 10.60 12.54
CA LEU A 53 9.82 9.53 12.17
C LEU A 53 10.56 9.88 10.88
N SER A 54 11.85 9.53 10.83
CA SER A 54 12.66 9.66 9.62
C SER A 54 13.51 8.42 9.42
N ILE A 55 13.53 7.92 8.19
CA ILE A 55 14.41 6.82 7.78
C ILE A 55 15.60 7.44 7.05
N LEU A 56 16.80 7.14 7.52
CA LEU A 56 18.03 7.73 7.04
C LEU A 56 19.01 6.66 6.53
N GLN A 57 19.82 7.03 5.55
CA GLN A 57 20.98 6.28 5.09
C GLN A 57 22.17 7.24 4.99
N GLY A 58 23.28 6.92 5.67
CA GLY A 58 24.46 7.77 5.66
C GLY A 58 24.20 9.24 6.10
N GLY A 59 23.24 9.45 7.00
CA GLY A 59 22.82 10.78 7.45
C GLY A 59 21.78 11.48 6.55
N HIS A 60 21.51 10.98 5.35
CA HIS A 60 20.51 11.54 4.43
C HIS A 60 19.11 10.99 4.72
N THR A 61 18.12 11.86 4.84
CA THR A 61 16.71 11.46 5.02
C THR A 61 16.14 10.95 3.71
N LEU A 62 15.75 9.68 3.68
CA LEU A 62 15.10 9.04 2.53
C LEU A 62 13.58 9.10 2.63
N THR A 63 13.05 8.99 3.84
CA THR A 63 11.62 9.02 4.13
C THR A 63 11.40 9.75 5.45
N SER A 64 10.38 10.57 5.52
CA SER A 64 9.94 11.23 6.75
C SER A 64 8.43 11.12 6.91
N GLY A 65 7.94 11.20 8.13
CA GLY A 65 6.51 11.11 8.38
C GLY A 65 6.16 11.25 9.84
N SER A 66 4.93 10.95 10.16
CA SER A 66 4.42 10.97 11.52
C SER A 66 3.41 9.85 11.74
N VAL A 67 3.31 9.42 12.99
CA VAL A 67 2.23 8.55 13.45
C VAL A 67 1.53 9.26 14.59
N ALA A 68 0.22 9.42 14.48
CA ALA A 68 -0.62 10.11 15.45
C ALA A 68 -1.90 9.33 15.75
N SER A 69 -2.44 9.45 16.94
CA SER A 69 -3.74 8.86 17.28
C SER A 69 -4.86 9.51 16.46
N LEU A 70 -5.83 8.71 16.04
CA LEU A 70 -7.07 9.20 15.44
C LEU A 70 -8.07 9.53 16.54
N SER A 71 -8.67 10.72 16.47
CA SER A 71 -9.66 11.20 17.44
C SER A 71 -11.06 10.59 17.26
N ALA A 72 -11.34 10.03 16.09
CA ALA A 72 -12.61 9.34 15.80
C ALA A 72 -12.40 8.25 14.75
N ALA A 73 -13.11 7.13 14.91
CA ALA A 73 -13.28 6.18 13.81
C ALA A 73 -14.16 6.84 12.73
N PRO A 74 -13.88 6.63 11.44
CA PRO A 74 -14.77 7.12 10.40
C PRO A 74 -16.16 6.48 10.58
N THR A 75 -17.19 7.29 10.32
CA THR A 75 -18.55 6.80 10.22
C THR A 75 -18.56 5.67 9.20
N ALA A 76 -19.13 4.53 9.55
CA ALA A 76 -19.07 3.26 8.86
C ALA A 76 -19.55 3.34 7.39
N ALA A 77 -18.70 3.85 6.51
CA ALA A 77 -18.87 3.61 5.09
C ALA A 77 -18.57 2.12 4.83
N ARG A 78 -19.47 1.44 4.13
CA ARG A 78 -19.23 0.05 3.73
C ARG A 78 -18.18 0.06 2.61
N GLY A 79 -17.10 -0.68 2.81
CA GLY A 79 -16.06 -0.84 1.78
C GLY A 79 -16.62 -1.52 0.52
N TRP A 80 -16.15 -1.11 -0.64
CA TRP A 80 -16.36 -1.87 -1.87
C TRP A 80 -15.56 -3.17 -1.81
N LEU A 81 -16.20 -4.29 -2.15
CA LEU A 81 -15.61 -5.62 -1.98
C LEU A 81 -15.08 -6.23 -3.29
N GLY A 82 -15.01 -5.43 -4.36
CA GLY A 82 -14.62 -5.91 -5.68
C GLY A 82 -15.72 -6.72 -6.37
N GLY A 83 -15.45 -7.11 -7.61
CA GLY A 83 -16.33 -7.92 -8.45
C GLY A 83 -15.68 -9.26 -8.84
N ASP A 84 -15.94 -9.69 -10.05
CA ASP A 84 -15.29 -10.80 -10.74
C ASP A 84 -14.47 -10.25 -11.90
N GLY A 85 -13.23 -10.70 -12.05
CA GLY A 85 -12.38 -10.20 -13.11
C GLY A 85 -11.06 -10.97 -13.24
N PRO A 86 -10.27 -10.69 -14.30
CA PRO A 86 -8.98 -11.31 -14.50
C PRO A 86 -7.97 -10.90 -13.42
N SER A 87 -7.07 -11.83 -13.12
CA SER A 87 -5.96 -11.56 -12.21
C SER A 87 -4.92 -10.64 -12.85
N LEU A 88 -4.37 -9.74 -12.05
CA LEU A 88 -3.20 -8.94 -12.39
C LEU A 88 -1.92 -9.79 -12.30
N PRO A 89 -0.86 -9.44 -13.07
CA PRO A 89 0.40 -10.16 -12.99
C PRO A 89 1.04 -10.01 -11.62
N MET A 90 1.54 -11.11 -11.09
CA MET A 90 2.25 -11.15 -9.81
C MET A 90 3.74 -10.93 -10.03
N SER A 91 4.39 -10.28 -9.08
CA SER A 91 5.84 -10.22 -8.99
C SER A 91 6.39 -11.51 -8.37
N ASP A 92 7.69 -11.78 -8.54
CA ASP A 92 8.32 -12.95 -7.91
C ASP A 92 8.53 -12.73 -6.40
N TYR A 93 9.06 -11.57 -5.99
CA TYR A 93 9.53 -11.31 -4.62
C TYR A 93 8.92 -10.08 -3.95
N CYS A 94 7.91 -9.45 -4.53
CA CYS A 94 7.19 -8.35 -3.87
C CYS A 94 6.65 -8.81 -2.50
N LEU A 95 6.67 -7.93 -1.50
CA LEU A 95 6.14 -8.26 -0.17
C LEU A 95 4.60 -8.41 -0.18
N ALA A 96 3.90 -7.72 -1.09
CA ALA A 96 2.45 -7.88 -1.25
C ALA A 96 2.11 -9.07 -2.16
N CYS A 97 2.44 -8.97 -3.46
CA CYS A 97 2.00 -9.93 -4.49
C CYS A 97 3.02 -11.02 -4.85
N GLY A 98 4.21 -11.04 -4.22
CA GLY A 98 5.31 -11.93 -4.61
C GLY A 98 5.03 -13.40 -4.34
N ALA A 99 4.82 -14.18 -5.40
CA ALA A 99 4.50 -15.60 -5.27
C ALA A 99 5.63 -16.45 -4.64
N GLN A 100 6.88 -16.01 -4.81
CA GLN A 100 8.07 -16.70 -4.29
C GLN A 100 8.58 -16.11 -2.97
N ASN A 101 7.97 -15.05 -2.45
CA ASN A 101 8.37 -14.46 -1.18
C ASN A 101 7.71 -15.20 0.00
N PRO A 102 8.47 -15.99 0.80
CA PRO A 102 7.90 -16.75 1.91
C PRO A 102 7.34 -15.88 3.03
N LEU A 103 7.84 -14.65 3.17
CA LEU A 103 7.39 -13.67 4.14
C LEU A 103 6.30 -12.74 3.57
N GLY A 104 6.03 -12.81 2.25
CA GLY A 104 5.06 -11.98 1.56
C GLY A 104 3.62 -12.37 1.88
N LEU A 105 2.71 -11.46 1.57
CA LEU A 105 1.27 -11.72 1.60
C LEU A 105 0.86 -12.74 0.53
N GLN A 106 1.61 -12.82 -0.57
CA GLN A 106 1.37 -13.66 -1.74
C GLN A 106 -0.06 -13.51 -2.28
N VAL A 107 -0.53 -12.27 -2.30
CA VAL A 107 -1.90 -11.97 -2.67
C VAL A 107 -2.03 -11.83 -4.18
N ALA A 108 -3.02 -12.51 -4.76
CA ALA A 108 -3.45 -12.25 -6.13
C ALA A 108 -4.41 -11.06 -6.15
N LEU A 109 -4.10 -10.08 -7.00
CA LEU A 109 -5.00 -8.97 -7.27
C LEU A 109 -5.82 -9.27 -8.53
N ALA A 110 -7.04 -8.79 -8.56
CA ALA A 110 -7.92 -8.84 -9.73
C ALA A 110 -8.47 -7.44 -10.03
N PHE A 111 -9.03 -7.25 -11.22
CA PHE A 111 -9.64 -5.99 -11.64
C PHE A 111 -10.80 -6.23 -12.61
N ASP A 112 -11.71 -5.28 -12.68
CA ASP A 112 -12.80 -5.22 -13.67
C ASP A 112 -12.85 -3.83 -14.31
N GLU A 113 -14.05 -3.35 -14.62
CA GLU A 113 -14.28 -2.00 -15.15
C GLU A 113 -14.43 -0.95 -14.05
N GLU A 114 -14.68 -1.36 -12.80
CA GLU A 114 -14.87 -0.46 -11.67
C GLU A 114 -13.58 -0.19 -10.88
N GLY A 115 -12.68 -1.18 -10.75
CA GLY A 115 -11.50 -1.01 -9.92
C GLY A 115 -10.59 -2.23 -9.80
N VAL A 116 -9.78 -2.22 -8.74
CA VAL A 116 -8.82 -3.27 -8.39
C VAL A 116 -9.12 -3.75 -6.98
N TRP A 117 -9.03 -5.05 -6.76
CA TRP A 117 -9.19 -5.65 -5.43
C TRP A 117 -8.30 -6.87 -5.24
N ALA A 118 -8.15 -7.24 -3.97
CA ALA A 118 -7.56 -8.49 -3.55
C ALA A 118 -8.39 -9.09 -2.41
N ARG A 119 -8.62 -10.40 -2.46
CA ARG A 119 -9.23 -11.16 -1.37
C ARG A 119 -8.18 -12.09 -0.78
N LEU A 120 -8.02 -12.07 0.52
CA LEU A 120 -7.01 -12.88 1.18
C LEU A 120 -7.46 -13.35 2.57
N THR A 121 -6.96 -14.52 2.95
CA THR A 121 -6.91 -14.93 4.35
C THR A 121 -5.47 -14.74 4.81
N PRO A 122 -5.20 -13.90 5.84
CA PRO A 122 -3.85 -13.61 6.27
C PRO A 122 -3.09 -14.89 6.68
N ARG A 123 -1.87 -15.03 6.14
CA ARG A 123 -0.95 -16.13 6.46
C ARG A 123 -0.30 -15.91 7.83
N ALA A 124 0.29 -16.98 8.40
CA ALA A 124 0.93 -16.94 9.71
C ALA A 124 1.92 -15.78 9.93
N PRO A 125 2.82 -15.40 8.99
CA PRO A 125 3.71 -14.26 9.18
C PRO A 125 3.00 -12.91 9.36
N TRP A 126 1.73 -12.82 8.94
CA TRP A 126 0.90 -11.61 9.01
C TRP A 126 -0.14 -11.65 10.13
N ARG A 127 0.01 -12.59 11.04
CA ARG A 127 -0.76 -12.70 12.27
C ARG A 127 0.15 -12.49 13.48
N THR A 128 -0.41 -11.91 14.54
CA THR A 128 0.25 -11.76 15.84
C THR A 128 -0.48 -12.60 16.87
N GLY A 129 0.05 -12.72 18.07
CA GLY A 129 -0.57 -13.52 19.14
C GLY A 129 -2.05 -13.18 19.33
N GLY A 130 -2.88 -14.23 19.50
CA GLY A 130 -4.34 -14.13 19.66
C GLY A 130 -5.10 -13.87 18.35
N ASP A 131 -4.60 -14.37 17.21
CA ASP A 131 -5.21 -14.23 15.87
C ASP A 131 -5.45 -12.78 15.43
N ARG A 132 -4.63 -11.86 15.93
CA ARG A 132 -4.69 -10.46 15.51
C ARG A 132 -3.93 -10.25 14.19
N LEU A 133 -4.38 -9.30 13.41
CA LEU A 133 -3.65 -8.87 12.21
C LEU A 133 -2.35 -8.17 12.58
N HIS A 134 -1.28 -8.49 11.86
CA HIS A 134 -0.07 -7.70 11.92
C HIS A 134 -0.34 -6.31 11.33
N SER A 135 -0.02 -5.23 12.04
CA SER A 135 -0.33 -3.85 11.61
C SER A 135 0.30 -3.47 10.27
N GLY A 136 1.43 -4.09 9.91
CA GLY A 136 2.09 -3.92 8.62
C GLY A 136 1.32 -4.46 7.41
N LEU A 137 0.29 -5.31 7.61
CA LEU A 137 -0.50 -5.88 6.51
C LEU A 137 -1.22 -4.79 5.72
N ALA A 138 -1.93 -3.91 6.42
CA ALA A 138 -2.73 -2.87 5.79
C ALA A 138 -1.90 -1.93 4.90
N PRO A 139 -0.81 -1.29 5.37
CA PRO A 139 -0.03 -0.40 4.52
C PRO A 139 0.59 -1.08 3.31
N VAL A 140 1.08 -2.33 3.45
CA VAL A 140 1.67 -3.08 2.34
C VAL A 140 0.63 -3.41 1.28
N LEU A 141 -0.52 -3.91 1.69
CA LEU A 141 -1.57 -4.33 0.77
C LEU A 141 -2.27 -3.15 0.09
N LEU A 142 -2.54 -2.07 0.85
CA LEU A 142 -3.21 -0.89 0.31
C LEU A 142 -2.33 -0.11 -0.66
N ASP A 143 -1.01 -0.05 -0.44
CA ASP A 143 -0.06 0.55 -1.38
C ASP A 143 0.00 -0.26 -2.70
N GLU A 144 -0.08 -1.57 -2.64
CA GLU A 144 -0.11 -2.44 -3.84
C GLU A 144 -1.40 -2.25 -4.65
N VAL A 145 -2.58 -2.28 -4.00
CA VAL A 145 -3.87 -2.01 -4.67
C VAL A 145 -3.87 -0.61 -5.30
N ALA A 146 -3.43 0.40 -4.55
CA ALA A 146 -3.37 1.78 -5.00
C ALA A 146 -2.40 1.97 -6.18
N TRP A 147 -1.27 1.24 -6.20
CA TRP A 147 -0.33 1.25 -7.30
C TRP A 147 -0.97 0.76 -8.60
N TRP A 148 -1.65 -0.39 -8.55
CA TRP A 148 -2.34 -0.97 -9.70
C TRP A 148 -3.48 -0.09 -10.21
N LEU A 149 -4.27 0.51 -9.31
CA LEU A 149 -5.29 1.50 -9.68
C LEU A 149 -4.69 2.63 -10.51
N GLY A 150 -3.62 3.24 -9.99
CA GLY A 150 -2.92 4.31 -10.67
C GLY A 150 -2.33 3.87 -12.01
N ALA A 151 -1.66 2.72 -12.05
CA ALA A 151 -1.04 2.19 -13.27
C ALA A 151 -2.07 1.94 -14.38
N LEU A 152 -3.24 1.38 -14.03
CA LEU A 152 -4.30 1.07 -14.99
C LEU A 152 -4.99 2.33 -15.53
N VAL A 153 -5.20 3.37 -14.71
CA VAL A 153 -5.84 4.63 -15.15
C VAL A 153 -4.85 5.54 -15.86
N MET A 154 -3.66 5.70 -15.32
CA MET A 154 -2.64 6.60 -15.85
C MET A 154 -1.82 5.98 -16.98
N LYS A 155 -1.94 4.64 -17.19
CA LYS A 155 -1.18 3.88 -18.19
C LYS A 155 0.34 4.01 -18.05
N GLN A 156 0.78 4.14 -16.82
CA GLN A 156 2.21 4.26 -16.48
C GLN A 156 2.46 3.77 -15.04
N GLY A 157 3.68 3.30 -14.79
CA GLY A 157 4.12 2.97 -13.44
C GLY A 157 4.52 4.20 -12.64
N GLY A 158 4.53 4.08 -11.33
CA GLY A 158 4.91 5.16 -10.43
C GLY A 158 5.59 4.67 -9.17
N LEU A 159 6.30 5.59 -8.51
CA LEU A 159 6.88 5.39 -7.19
C LEU A 159 5.99 6.08 -6.15
N THR A 160 5.75 5.43 -5.04
CA THR A 160 5.05 6.03 -3.91
C THR A 160 5.81 7.27 -3.43
N ASN A 161 5.16 8.42 -3.44
CA ASN A 161 5.72 9.71 -3.03
C ASN A 161 5.17 10.16 -1.69
N ARG A 162 3.86 10.02 -1.48
CA ARG A 162 3.20 10.26 -0.19
C ARG A 162 2.22 9.15 0.09
N LEU A 163 2.11 8.78 1.34
CA LEU A 163 1.15 7.80 1.82
C LEU A 163 0.53 8.35 3.10
N ALA A 164 -0.80 8.45 3.11
CA ALA A 164 -1.60 8.73 4.28
C ALA A 164 -2.49 7.53 4.56
N LEU A 165 -2.23 6.85 5.67
CA LEU A 165 -2.94 5.64 6.09
C LEU A 165 -3.68 5.90 7.39
N SER A 166 -4.95 5.56 7.44
CA SER A 166 -5.73 5.53 8.67
C SER A 166 -6.01 4.09 9.06
N LEU A 167 -5.48 3.65 10.19
CA LEU A 167 -5.75 2.37 10.82
C LEU A 167 -6.88 2.56 11.83
N HIS A 168 -8.08 2.10 11.49
CA HIS A 168 -9.28 2.28 12.31
C HIS A 168 -9.39 1.23 13.40
N GLU A 169 -8.97 0.00 13.06
CA GLU A 169 -9.00 -1.15 13.97
C GLU A 169 -7.71 -1.98 13.86
N PRO A 170 -6.57 -1.39 14.26
CA PRO A 170 -5.26 -2.03 14.05
C PRO A 170 -5.05 -3.31 14.87
N ASP A 171 -5.77 -3.47 15.96
CA ASP A 171 -5.60 -4.58 16.92
C ASP A 171 -6.79 -5.56 16.91
N THR A 172 -7.61 -5.54 15.87
CA THR A 172 -8.79 -6.41 15.78
C THR A 172 -8.36 -7.88 15.66
N ALA A 173 -8.98 -8.72 16.50
CA ALA A 173 -8.94 -10.16 16.31
C ALA A 173 -9.61 -10.50 14.97
N PHE A 174 -9.01 -11.41 14.23
CA PHE A 174 -9.43 -11.69 12.87
C PHE A 174 -9.47 -13.22 12.61
N ASP A 175 -10.61 -13.68 12.13
CA ASP A 175 -10.90 -15.10 11.89
C ASP A 175 -11.46 -15.39 10.48
N GLY A 176 -11.32 -14.45 9.53
CA GLY A 176 -11.98 -14.58 8.24
C GLY A 176 -11.15 -14.08 7.03
N ALA A 177 -11.85 -13.76 5.94
CA ALA A 177 -11.28 -13.17 4.75
C ALA A 177 -11.28 -11.64 4.81
N LEU A 178 -10.22 -11.04 4.29
CA LEU A 178 -10.08 -9.61 4.08
C LEU A 178 -10.27 -9.27 2.60
N VAL A 179 -10.73 -8.06 2.36
CA VAL A 179 -10.80 -7.47 1.03
C VAL A 179 -10.09 -6.12 1.04
N ALA A 180 -9.03 -5.99 0.23
CA ALA A 180 -8.44 -4.70 -0.08
C ALA A 180 -8.93 -4.27 -1.46
N ALA A 181 -9.44 -3.06 -1.59
CA ALA A 181 -10.03 -2.61 -2.84
C ALA A 181 -9.94 -1.09 -3.01
N GLY A 182 -10.02 -0.64 -4.27
CA GLY A 182 -10.17 0.76 -4.64
C GLY A 182 -10.78 0.90 -6.02
N ARG A 183 -11.41 2.04 -6.28
CA ARG A 183 -12.15 2.29 -7.53
C ARG A 183 -11.37 3.20 -8.48
N PHE A 184 -11.48 2.98 -9.77
CA PHE A 184 -10.87 3.83 -10.79
C PHE A 184 -11.37 5.28 -10.74
N ALA A 185 -12.62 5.50 -10.32
CA ALA A 185 -13.19 6.82 -10.14
C ALA A 185 -12.47 7.65 -9.04
N GLU A 186 -11.74 6.99 -8.15
CA GLU A 186 -10.98 7.63 -7.05
C GLU A 186 -9.54 7.97 -7.45
N VAL A 187 -9.14 7.66 -8.69
CA VAL A 187 -7.82 8.03 -9.23
C VAL A 187 -7.88 9.43 -9.82
N ALA A 188 -7.09 10.35 -9.29
CA ALA A 188 -7.06 11.73 -9.75
C ALA A 188 -5.63 12.23 -9.98
N PRO A 189 -5.36 12.96 -11.09
CA PRO A 189 -4.10 13.65 -11.27
C PRO A 189 -3.98 14.76 -10.20
N VAL A 190 -2.78 14.94 -9.65
CA VAL A 190 -2.49 15.98 -8.65
C VAL A 190 -1.92 17.23 -9.33
N ASP A 191 -1.28 17.07 -10.48
CA ASP A 191 -0.70 18.15 -11.26
C ASP A 191 -1.19 18.14 -12.72
N ARG A 192 -1.09 19.29 -13.41
CA ARG A 192 -1.51 19.43 -14.80
C ARG A 192 -0.72 18.53 -15.78
N LYS A 193 0.53 18.23 -15.45
CA LYS A 193 1.39 17.37 -16.27
C LYS A 193 1.11 15.89 -16.06
N ARG A 194 0.20 15.56 -15.14
CA ARG A 194 -0.10 14.17 -14.74
C ARG A 194 1.13 13.38 -14.31
N THR A 195 2.16 14.06 -13.78
CA THR A 195 3.35 13.46 -13.24
C THR A 195 3.08 12.83 -11.87
N PHE A 196 2.15 13.43 -11.13
CA PHE A 196 1.68 12.91 -9.85
C PHE A 196 0.19 12.60 -9.94
N TRP A 197 -0.21 11.50 -9.34
CA TRP A 197 -1.61 11.13 -9.18
C TRP A 197 -1.88 10.58 -7.80
N ARG A 198 -3.10 10.76 -7.34
CA ARG A 198 -3.60 10.23 -6.07
C ARG A 198 -4.54 9.08 -6.34
N THR A 199 -4.48 8.07 -5.48
CA THR A 199 -5.39 6.94 -5.42
C THR A 199 -5.89 6.75 -4.01
N GLU A 200 -7.10 6.23 -3.88
CA GLU A 200 -7.69 5.83 -2.60
C GLU A 200 -7.85 4.30 -2.58
N SER A 201 -7.64 3.70 -1.42
CA SER A 201 -7.85 2.25 -1.22
C SER A 201 -8.33 1.95 0.19
N THR A 202 -9.09 0.88 0.34
CA THR A 202 -9.67 0.46 1.63
C THR A 202 -9.36 -1.00 1.92
N LEU A 203 -9.15 -1.32 3.19
CA LEU A 203 -9.11 -2.68 3.71
C LEU A 203 -10.35 -2.93 4.53
N SER A 204 -11.08 -3.98 4.20
CA SER A 204 -12.34 -4.32 4.85
C SER A 204 -12.39 -5.81 5.21
N THR A 205 -13.24 -6.18 6.15
CA THR A 205 -13.67 -7.58 6.32
C THR A 205 -14.53 -8.02 5.13
N ALA A 206 -14.75 -9.31 4.97
CA ALA A 206 -15.68 -9.85 3.97
C ALA A 206 -17.13 -9.36 4.14
N SER A 207 -17.53 -8.91 5.34
CA SER A 207 -18.82 -8.28 5.61
C SER A 207 -18.87 -6.79 5.23
N GLY A 208 -17.77 -6.20 4.81
CA GLY A 208 -17.65 -4.81 4.37
C GLY A 208 -17.31 -3.81 5.49
N LYS A 209 -17.01 -4.26 6.72
CA LYS A 209 -16.53 -3.39 7.79
C LYS A 209 -15.12 -2.87 7.42
N VAL A 210 -14.95 -1.55 7.33
CA VAL A 210 -13.67 -0.93 7.01
C VAL A 210 -12.72 -0.98 8.21
N LEU A 211 -11.54 -1.55 8.01
CA LEU A 211 -10.47 -1.67 9.02
C LEU A 211 -9.38 -0.62 8.83
N ALA A 212 -9.10 -0.26 7.57
CA ALA A 212 -8.12 0.76 7.23
C ALA A 212 -8.45 1.44 5.91
N THR A 213 -7.98 2.69 5.74
CA THR A 213 -8.08 3.45 4.50
C THR A 213 -6.72 4.07 4.17
N ALA A 214 -6.40 4.19 2.89
CA ALA A 214 -5.18 4.85 2.44
C ALA A 214 -5.48 5.83 1.30
N SER A 215 -4.81 6.99 1.36
CA SER A 215 -4.71 7.97 0.28
C SER A 215 -3.25 8.06 -0.12
N ILE A 216 -2.93 7.68 -1.35
CA ILE A 216 -1.54 7.52 -1.78
C ILE A 216 -1.28 8.34 -3.03
N VAL A 217 -0.22 9.14 -2.99
CA VAL A 217 0.26 9.90 -4.14
C VAL A 217 1.47 9.19 -4.73
N PHE A 218 1.37 8.87 -6.01
CA PHE A 218 2.46 8.31 -6.80
C PHE A 218 3.09 9.39 -7.67
N ARG A 219 4.39 9.22 -7.91
CA ARG A 219 5.13 9.99 -8.91
C ARG A 219 5.45 9.07 -10.09
N GLY A 220 4.96 9.39 -11.27
CA GLY A 220 5.29 8.72 -12.51
C GLY A 220 6.72 9.05 -12.98
N GLY A 221 7.26 8.19 -13.81
CA GLY A 221 8.54 8.39 -14.48
C GLY A 221 8.67 7.42 -15.65
N VAL A 222 9.15 7.92 -16.79
CA VAL A 222 9.29 7.12 -18.02
C VAL A 222 10.21 5.93 -17.79
N ASP A 223 11.42 6.17 -17.28
CA ASP A 223 12.42 5.11 -17.05
C ASP A 223 11.94 4.04 -16.06
N TYR A 224 11.15 4.45 -15.07
CA TYR A 224 10.58 3.54 -14.10
C TYR A 224 9.47 2.69 -14.71
N SER A 225 8.61 3.31 -15.51
CA SER A 225 7.55 2.64 -16.25
C SER A 225 8.13 1.60 -17.21
N GLU A 226 9.15 1.95 -17.98
CA GLU A 226 9.81 1.04 -18.92
C GLU A 226 10.39 -0.19 -18.22
N ARG A 227 11.09 -0.01 -17.10
CA ARG A 227 11.63 -1.13 -16.32
C ARG A 227 10.54 -2.05 -15.79
N GLN A 228 9.45 -1.49 -15.27
CA GLN A 228 8.33 -2.28 -14.78
C GLN A 228 7.61 -3.01 -15.91
N MET A 229 7.36 -2.33 -17.02
CA MET A 229 6.71 -2.94 -18.19
C MET A 229 7.57 -4.05 -18.78
N ALA A 230 8.90 -3.86 -18.87
CA ALA A 230 9.84 -4.91 -19.28
C ALA A 230 9.78 -6.15 -18.36
N TYR A 231 9.58 -5.94 -17.06
CA TYR A 231 9.41 -7.03 -16.10
C TYR A 231 8.07 -7.76 -16.26
N PHE A 232 6.97 -7.03 -16.40
CA PHE A 232 5.63 -7.63 -16.47
C PHE A 232 5.27 -8.19 -17.86
N LYS A 233 5.78 -7.61 -18.94
CA LYS A 233 5.45 -8.04 -20.31
C LYS A 233 5.62 -9.55 -20.56
N PRO A 234 6.74 -10.20 -20.20
CA PRO A 234 6.89 -11.65 -20.40
C PRO A 234 6.07 -12.52 -19.43
N ARG A 235 5.49 -11.93 -18.38
CA ARG A 235 4.74 -12.62 -17.31
C ARG A 235 3.24 -12.46 -17.42
N THR A 236 2.79 -11.70 -18.40
CA THR A 236 1.37 -11.34 -18.56
C THR A 236 0.90 -11.78 -19.94
N PRO A 237 -0.29 -12.40 -20.08
CA PRO A 237 -0.88 -12.67 -21.39
C PRO A 237 -0.91 -11.40 -22.23
N ALA A 238 -0.51 -11.50 -23.51
CA ALA A 238 -0.31 -10.34 -24.38
C ALA A 238 -1.55 -9.43 -24.51
N GLU A 239 -2.75 -10.04 -24.55
CA GLU A 239 -4.00 -9.29 -24.60
C GLU A 239 -4.25 -8.49 -23.32
N LEU A 240 -4.05 -9.12 -22.16
CA LEU A 240 -4.18 -8.47 -20.87
C LEU A 240 -3.12 -7.35 -20.72
N PHE A 241 -1.88 -7.60 -21.14
CA PHE A 241 -0.82 -6.60 -21.11
C PHE A 241 -1.18 -5.37 -21.96
N ARG A 242 -1.68 -5.58 -23.18
CA ARG A 242 -2.14 -4.48 -24.07
C ARG A 242 -3.30 -3.69 -23.47
N ARG A 243 -4.24 -4.37 -22.81
CA ARG A 243 -5.36 -3.70 -22.12
C ARG A 243 -4.85 -2.80 -20.96
N MET A 244 -3.88 -3.29 -20.21
CA MET A 244 -3.32 -2.57 -19.05
C MET A 244 -2.40 -1.41 -19.47
N PHE A 245 -1.55 -1.65 -20.47
CA PHE A 245 -0.49 -0.72 -20.84
C PHE A 245 -0.42 -0.51 -22.36
N PRO A 246 -1.45 0.10 -22.98
CA PRO A 246 -1.53 0.25 -24.44
C PRO A 246 -0.39 1.05 -25.05
N ASN A 247 0.27 1.92 -24.28
CA ASN A 247 1.39 2.75 -24.72
C ASN A 247 2.76 2.03 -24.65
N HIS A 248 2.80 0.76 -24.25
CA HIS A 248 4.05 -0.03 -24.05
C HIS A 248 4.06 -1.34 -24.86
N VAL A 249 3.29 -1.41 -25.94
CA VAL A 249 3.16 -2.59 -26.81
C VAL A 249 4.18 -2.54 -27.94
#